data_8db76295ff150aed562d42ea9d12f751
#
_entry.id   8db76295ff150aed562d42ea9d12f751
#
_cell.length_a   1.000
_cell.length_b   1.000
_cell.length_c   1.000
_cell.angle_alpha   90.00
_cell.angle_beta   90.00
_cell.angle_gamma   90.00
#
_symmetry.space_group_name_H-M   'P 1'
#
loop_
_entity.id
_entity.type
_entity.pdbx_description
1 polymer ?
#
loop_
_entity_poly.entity_id
_entity_poly.type
_entity_poly.pdbx_seq_one_letter_code
_entity_poly.pdbx_strand_id
1 'polypeptide(L)'
;MRVEQASEATEELLDAIHRLLPQLNAARTPPTLAQLGEVIDTQTLLVARDDETGGVVGVATFVLYRVASGLKGRVEDVIVDTSVRGQGVGETLVRECMARANEAQVLMLELTSMPYRESANRLYKRLGFVRKPTNVYVWWPR
;
A
#
# COMPACT_ATOMS: atom_id res chain seq x y z
N MET A 1 -15.64 6.30 6.19
CA MET A 1 -14.29 5.68 6.07
C MET A 1 -13.24 6.74 6.37
N ARG A 2 -12.27 6.40 7.19
CA ARG A 2 -11.14 7.27 7.48
C ARG A 2 -9.83 6.53 7.25
N VAL A 3 -8.80 7.27 6.86
CA VAL A 3 -7.44 6.74 6.70
C VAL A 3 -6.56 7.31 7.80
N GLU A 4 -5.80 6.44 8.44
CA GLU A 4 -4.86 6.80 9.51
C GLU A 4 -3.51 6.12 9.28
N GLN A 5 -2.47 6.68 9.87
CA GLN A 5 -1.17 6.03 9.90
C GLN A 5 -1.08 5.14 11.13
N ALA A 6 -0.68 3.88 10.95
CA ALA A 6 -0.44 2.98 12.07
C ALA A 6 0.76 3.47 12.87
N SER A 7 0.61 3.56 14.20
CA SER A 7 1.68 3.98 15.11
C SER A 7 2.32 2.82 15.85
N GLU A 8 1.63 1.70 15.98
CA GLU A 8 2.14 0.50 16.64
C GLU A 8 1.51 -0.77 16.07
N ALA A 9 2.20 -1.88 16.20
CA ALA A 9 1.70 -3.19 15.80
C ALA A 9 0.78 -3.74 16.89
N THR A 10 -0.52 -3.74 16.61
CA THR A 10 -1.53 -4.33 17.50
C THR A 10 -1.99 -5.68 16.97
N GLU A 11 -2.53 -6.51 17.84
CA GLU A 11 -3.12 -7.80 17.43
C GLU A 11 -4.29 -7.60 16.47
N GLU A 12 -5.09 -6.56 16.67
CA GLU A 12 -6.19 -6.23 15.75
C GLU A 12 -5.68 -5.95 14.34
N LEU A 13 -4.63 -5.13 14.23
CA LEU A 13 -4.05 -4.81 12.93
C LEU A 13 -3.39 -6.03 12.29
N LEU A 14 -2.71 -6.84 13.08
CA LEU A 14 -2.11 -8.09 12.61
C LEU A 14 -3.18 -9.03 12.04
N ASP A 15 -4.28 -9.21 12.76
CA ASP A 15 -5.40 -10.04 12.31
C ASP A 15 -5.99 -9.52 11.00
N ALA A 16 -6.12 -8.20 10.88
CA ALA A 16 -6.58 -7.58 9.65
C ALA A 16 -5.63 -7.85 8.47
N ILE A 17 -4.31 -7.73 8.68
CA ILE A 17 -3.31 -8.02 7.66
C ILE A 17 -3.37 -9.49 7.25
N HIS A 18 -3.51 -10.41 8.21
CA HIS A 18 -3.66 -11.85 7.92
C HIS A 18 -4.90 -12.13 7.06
N ARG A 19 -5.98 -11.38 7.24
CA ARG A 19 -7.21 -11.50 6.45
C ARG A 19 -7.07 -10.86 5.07
N LEU A 20 -6.39 -9.72 4.98
CA LEU A 20 -6.29 -8.94 3.74
C LEU A 20 -5.22 -9.46 2.78
N LEU A 21 -4.04 -9.83 3.30
CA LEU A 21 -2.89 -10.19 2.47
C LEU A 21 -3.20 -11.30 1.44
N PRO A 22 -3.91 -12.39 1.78
CA PRO A 22 -4.27 -13.40 0.81
C PRO A 22 -5.14 -12.87 -0.35
N GLN A 23 -5.86 -11.79 -0.13
CA GLN A 23 -6.69 -11.16 -1.18
C GLN A 23 -5.82 -10.43 -2.22
N LEU A 24 -4.59 -10.07 -1.87
CA LEU A 24 -3.62 -9.52 -2.81
C LEU A 24 -2.82 -10.64 -3.48
N ASN A 25 -2.28 -11.57 -2.70
CA ASN A 25 -1.48 -12.68 -3.18
C ASN A 25 -1.54 -13.84 -2.18
N ALA A 26 -2.29 -14.88 -2.54
CA ALA A 26 -2.50 -16.05 -1.67
C ALA A 26 -1.21 -16.85 -1.40
N ALA A 27 -0.16 -16.67 -2.22
CA ALA A 27 1.12 -17.36 -2.04
C ALA A 27 2.03 -16.69 -1.00
N ARG A 28 1.68 -15.48 -0.54
CA ARG A 28 2.49 -14.74 0.43
C ARG A 28 2.20 -15.21 1.84
N THR A 29 3.27 -15.35 2.64
CA THR A 29 3.17 -15.65 4.06
C THR A 29 2.88 -14.36 4.83
N PRO A 30 1.80 -14.31 5.63
CA PRO A 30 1.52 -13.13 6.45
C PRO A 30 2.63 -12.85 7.46
N PRO A 31 2.82 -11.58 7.86
CA PRO A 31 3.85 -11.23 8.82
C PRO A 31 3.53 -11.72 10.23
N THR A 32 4.57 -11.87 11.03
CA THR A 32 4.45 -11.96 12.49
C THR A 32 4.21 -10.58 13.09
N LEU A 33 3.84 -10.52 14.36
CA LEU A 33 3.66 -9.24 15.06
C LEU A 33 4.96 -8.41 15.03
N ALA A 34 6.11 -9.06 15.25
CA ALA A 34 7.41 -8.39 15.20
C ALA A 34 7.71 -7.82 13.80
N GLN A 35 7.39 -8.57 12.75
CA GLN A 35 7.59 -8.12 11.37
C GLN A 35 6.63 -6.96 11.01
N LEU A 36 5.40 -6.98 11.49
CA LEU A 36 4.48 -5.87 11.33
C LEU A 36 5.01 -4.61 12.03
N GLY A 37 5.56 -4.78 13.23
CA GLY A 37 6.24 -3.69 13.95
C GLY A 37 7.39 -3.09 13.15
N GLU A 38 8.18 -3.92 12.50
CA GLU A 38 9.27 -3.48 11.63
C GLU A 38 8.76 -2.63 10.46
N VAL A 39 7.67 -3.04 9.83
CA VAL A 39 7.05 -2.23 8.76
C VAL A 39 6.64 -0.86 9.29
N ILE A 40 5.96 -0.83 10.43
CA ILE A 40 5.48 0.41 11.03
C ILE A 40 6.64 1.33 11.45
N ASP A 41 7.72 0.76 11.97
CA ASP A 41 8.88 1.53 12.44
C ASP A 41 9.70 2.10 11.29
N THR A 42 9.77 1.42 10.14
CA THR A 42 10.66 1.79 9.03
C THR A 42 9.93 2.40 7.84
N GLN A 43 8.62 2.15 7.71
CA GLN A 43 7.81 2.65 6.60
C GLN A 43 6.56 3.34 7.14
N THR A 44 5.73 3.83 6.24
CA THR A 44 4.42 4.38 6.59
C THR A 44 3.33 3.39 6.20
N LEU A 45 2.72 2.76 7.18
CA LEU A 45 1.58 1.88 6.96
C LEU A 45 0.29 2.69 7.12
N LEU A 46 -0.44 2.85 6.03
CA LEU A 46 -1.74 3.52 6.02
C LEU A 46 -2.85 2.50 6.18
N VAL A 47 -3.81 2.82 7.02
CA VAL A 47 -4.91 1.93 7.38
C VAL A 47 -6.22 2.65 7.14
N ALA A 48 -7.09 2.06 6.31
CA ALA A 48 -8.44 2.55 6.10
C ALA A 48 -9.41 1.81 7.03
N ARG A 49 -10.21 2.57 7.77
CA ARG A 49 -11.18 2.03 8.71
C ARG A 49 -12.59 2.41 8.31
N ASP A 50 -13.50 1.48 8.49
CA ASP A 50 -14.94 1.71 8.32
C ASP A 50 -15.45 2.63 9.43
N ASP A 51 -16.30 3.61 9.07
CA ASP A 51 -16.81 4.60 10.03
C ASP A 51 -17.79 4.00 11.06
N GLU A 52 -18.53 2.97 10.67
CA GLU A 52 -19.54 2.37 11.55
C GLU A 52 -18.93 1.34 12.50
N THR A 53 -18.08 0.45 11.98
CA THR A 53 -17.53 -0.66 12.75
C THR A 53 -16.16 -0.35 13.35
N GLY A 54 -15.43 0.62 12.80
CA GLY A 54 -14.04 0.88 13.15
C GLY A 54 -13.07 -0.18 12.60
N GLY A 55 -13.58 -1.19 11.91
CA GLY A 55 -12.79 -2.29 11.38
C GLY A 55 -11.88 -1.86 10.22
N VAL A 56 -10.77 -2.56 10.06
CA VAL A 56 -9.82 -2.32 8.98
C VAL A 56 -10.39 -2.89 7.68
N VAL A 57 -10.55 -2.03 6.67
CA VAL A 57 -11.10 -2.39 5.36
C VAL A 57 -10.08 -2.25 4.22
N GLY A 58 -8.92 -1.71 4.50
CA GLY A 58 -7.86 -1.60 3.51
C GLY A 58 -6.56 -1.11 4.12
N VAL A 59 -5.47 -1.35 3.41
CA VAL A 59 -4.13 -0.91 3.80
C VAL A 59 -3.34 -0.50 2.56
N ALA A 60 -2.33 0.33 2.76
CA ALA A 60 -1.30 0.63 1.77
C ALA A 60 -0.02 0.98 2.52
N THR A 61 1.12 0.61 1.95
CA THR A 61 2.42 0.97 2.51
C THR A 61 3.08 2.02 1.62
N PHE A 62 3.41 3.17 2.21
CA PHE A 62 4.19 4.21 1.56
C PHE A 62 5.65 4.04 2.00
N VAL A 63 6.53 3.82 1.03
CA VAL A 63 7.96 3.63 1.24
C VAL A 63 8.70 4.87 0.77
N LEU A 64 9.48 5.46 1.66
CA LEU A 64 10.31 6.62 1.35
C LEU A 64 11.76 6.19 1.49
N TYR A 65 12.54 6.36 0.41
CA TYR A 65 13.94 5.92 0.41
C TYR A 65 14.82 6.87 -0.38
N ARG A 66 16.05 7.04 0.12
CA ARG A 66 17.05 7.88 -0.52
C ARG A 66 18.07 7.00 -1.24
N VAL A 67 18.31 7.37 -2.50
CA VAL A 67 19.38 6.79 -3.33
C VAL A 67 20.26 7.92 -3.85
N ALA A 68 21.36 7.60 -4.51
CA ALA A 68 22.31 8.61 -4.97
C ALA A 68 21.68 9.65 -5.90
N SER A 69 20.70 9.25 -6.70
CA SER A 69 20.02 10.15 -7.65
C SER A 69 18.93 11.01 -7.03
N GLY A 70 18.50 10.75 -5.79
CA GLY A 70 17.48 11.54 -5.13
C GLY A 70 16.64 10.76 -4.11
N LEU A 71 15.68 11.46 -3.53
CA LEU A 71 14.69 10.88 -2.64
C LEU A 71 13.54 10.34 -3.47
N LYS A 72 13.18 9.08 -3.25
CA LYS A 72 12.11 8.40 -4.01
C LYS A 72 11.05 7.85 -3.09
N GLY A 73 9.84 7.69 -3.62
CA GLY A 73 8.74 7.05 -2.93
C GLY A 73 8.21 5.86 -3.72
N ARG A 74 7.65 4.89 -2.98
CA ARG A 74 6.94 3.75 -3.57
C ARG A 74 5.65 3.51 -2.82
N VAL A 75 4.67 3.04 -3.57
CA VAL A 75 3.43 2.50 -3.00
C VAL A 75 3.52 0.98 -3.09
N GLU A 76 3.38 0.31 -1.95
CA GLU A 76 3.43 -1.14 -1.85
C GLU A 76 2.17 -1.69 -1.21
N ASP A 77 1.76 -2.88 -1.64
CA ASP A 77 0.71 -3.66 -0.99
C ASP A 77 -0.57 -2.85 -0.73
N VAL A 78 -1.15 -2.27 -1.79
CA VAL A 78 -2.48 -1.67 -1.71
C VAL A 78 -3.50 -2.79 -1.71
N ILE A 79 -4.17 -2.98 -0.59
CA ILE A 79 -5.15 -4.05 -0.42
C ILE A 79 -6.45 -3.45 0.09
N VAL A 80 -7.53 -3.70 -0.64
CA VAL A 80 -8.89 -3.32 -0.23
C VAL A 80 -9.70 -4.59 -0.03
N ASP A 81 -10.35 -4.70 1.12
CA ASP A 81 -11.20 -5.83 1.41
C ASP A 81 -12.25 -6.00 0.31
N THR A 82 -12.42 -7.24 -0.17
CA THR A 82 -13.39 -7.55 -1.24
C THR A 82 -14.81 -7.11 -0.89
N SER A 83 -15.15 -7.09 0.39
CA SER A 83 -16.48 -6.69 0.87
C SER A 83 -16.80 -5.20 0.64
N VAL A 84 -15.78 -4.36 0.44
CA VAL A 84 -15.95 -2.90 0.27
C VAL A 84 -15.35 -2.37 -1.03
N ARG A 85 -15.02 -3.24 -1.97
CA ARG A 85 -14.49 -2.82 -3.28
C ARG A 85 -15.51 -1.96 -4.03
N GLY A 86 -15.01 -1.01 -4.82
CA GLY A 86 -15.86 -0.08 -5.56
C GLY A 86 -16.37 1.10 -4.74
N GLN A 87 -15.94 1.24 -3.49
CA GLN A 87 -16.37 2.33 -2.60
C GLN A 87 -15.30 3.42 -2.40
N GLY A 88 -14.24 3.42 -3.20
CA GLY A 88 -13.21 4.46 -3.18
C GLY A 88 -12.14 4.29 -2.10
N VAL A 89 -12.08 3.15 -1.42
CA VAL A 89 -11.07 2.90 -0.37
C VAL A 89 -9.67 2.92 -0.95
N GLY A 90 -9.44 2.21 -2.05
CA GLY A 90 -8.13 2.17 -2.72
C GLY A 90 -7.69 3.55 -3.21
N GLU A 91 -8.61 4.31 -3.79
CA GLU A 91 -8.32 5.66 -4.23
C GLU A 91 -7.89 6.55 -3.08
N THR A 92 -8.60 6.50 -1.95
CA THR A 92 -8.26 7.31 -0.77
C THR A 92 -6.89 6.96 -0.22
N LEU A 93 -6.56 5.65 -0.15
CA LEU A 93 -5.25 5.20 0.29
C LEU A 93 -4.13 5.70 -0.62
N VAL A 94 -4.30 5.57 -1.94
CA VAL A 94 -3.29 6.00 -2.91
C VAL A 94 -3.14 7.52 -2.92
N ARG A 95 -4.24 8.27 -2.80
CA ARG A 95 -4.18 9.74 -2.68
C ARG A 95 -3.41 10.17 -1.44
N GLU A 96 -3.54 9.46 -0.34
CA GLU A 96 -2.77 9.75 0.87
C GLU A 96 -1.27 9.49 0.64
N CYS A 97 -0.92 8.41 -0.07
CA CYS A 97 0.47 8.18 -0.46
C CYS A 97 1.00 9.33 -1.34
N MET A 98 0.19 9.79 -2.29
CA MET A 98 0.56 10.91 -3.17
C MET A 98 0.77 12.21 -2.38
N ALA A 99 -0.09 12.48 -1.40
CA ALA A 99 0.06 13.65 -0.55
C ALA A 99 1.35 13.61 0.26
N ARG A 100 1.70 12.46 0.81
CA ARG A 100 2.95 12.28 1.55
C ARG A 100 4.18 12.38 0.65
N ALA A 101 4.08 11.89 -0.57
CA ALA A 101 5.14 12.03 -1.57
C ALA A 101 5.38 13.51 -1.93
N ASN A 102 4.30 14.26 -2.11
CA ASN A 102 4.37 15.70 -2.35
C ASN A 102 5.01 16.45 -1.18
N GLU A 103 4.58 16.13 0.02
CA GLU A 103 5.12 16.75 1.24
C GLU A 103 6.62 16.48 1.39
N ALA A 104 7.05 15.26 1.10
CA ALA A 104 8.45 14.86 1.17
C ALA A 104 9.28 15.36 -0.03
N GLN A 105 8.64 15.92 -1.05
CA GLN A 105 9.30 16.42 -2.26
C GLN A 105 10.13 15.33 -2.96
N VAL A 106 9.54 14.14 -3.12
CA VAL A 106 10.20 13.04 -3.81
C VAL A 106 10.42 13.35 -5.28
N LEU A 107 11.47 12.76 -5.85
CA LEU A 107 11.73 12.82 -7.29
C LEU A 107 10.59 12.17 -8.09
N MET A 108 10.09 11.05 -7.61
CA MET A 108 8.95 10.35 -8.19
C MET A 108 8.33 9.39 -7.17
N LEU A 109 7.06 9.06 -7.38
CA LEU A 109 6.35 8.02 -6.65
C LEU A 109 6.05 6.89 -7.64
N GLU A 110 6.55 5.69 -7.37
CA GLU A 110 6.39 4.53 -8.24
C GLU A 110 5.56 3.45 -7.58
N LEU A 111 4.92 2.64 -8.41
CA LEU A 111 4.27 1.40 -8.00
C LEU A 111 4.35 0.40 -9.15
N THR A 112 4.16 -0.87 -8.85
CA THR A 112 4.02 -1.90 -9.86
C THR A 112 2.64 -2.54 -9.73
N SER A 113 2.05 -2.91 -10.87
CA SER A 113 0.74 -3.54 -10.92
C SER A 113 0.72 -4.54 -12.06
N MET A 114 0.21 -5.74 -11.79
CA MET A 114 0.08 -6.75 -12.83
C MET A 114 -0.95 -6.32 -13.87
N PRO A 115 -0.72 -6.62 -15.17
CA PRO A 115 -1.65 -6.22 -16.23
C PRO A 115 -3.08 -6.70 -16.04
N TYR A 116 -3.29 -7.88 -15.43
CA TYR A 116 -4.63 -8.42 -15.20
C TYR A 116 -5.44 -7.67 -14.12
N ARG A 117 -4.79 -6.82 -13.34
CA ARG A 117 -5.46 -5.99 -12.33
C ARG A 117 -6.06 -4.75 -12.98
N GLU A 118 -7.08 -4.97 -13.79
CA GLU A 118 -7.65 -3.93 -14.65
C GLU A 118 -8.20 -2.73 -13.88
N SER A 119 -8.97 -2.97 -12.82
CA SER A 119 -9.56 -1.87 -12.05
C SER A 119 -8.52 -1.05 -11.31
N ALA A 120 -7.47 -1.70 -10.77
CA ALA A 120 -6.36 -0.99 -10.13
C ALA A 120 -5.59 -0.15 -11.15
N ASN A 121 -5.30 -0.71 -12.32
CA ASN A 121 -4.60 0.02 -13.38
C ASN A 121 -5.41 1.22 -13.87
N ARG A 122 -6.74 1.10 -13.99
CA ARG A 122 -7.60 2.24 -14.33
C ARG A 122 -7.55 3.32 -13.26
N LEU A 123 -7.55 2.93 -11.99
CA LEU A 123 -7.43 3.86 -10.87
C LEU A 123 -6.13 4.65 -10.96
N TYR A 124 -5.01 3.98 -11.14
CA TYR A 124 -3.70 4.65 -11.19
C TYR A 124 -3.62 5.65 -12.35
N LYS A 125 -4.11 5.29 -13.52
CA LYS A 125 -4.16 6.19 -14.67
C LYS A 125 -5.04 7.42 -14.38
N ARG A 126 -6.21 7.21 -13.76
CA ARG A 126 -7.12 8.30 -13.42
C ARG A 126 -6.50 9.25 -12.39
N LEU A 127 -5.66 8.75 -11.49
CA LEU A 127 -4.96 9.55 -10.49
C LEU A 127 -3.75 10.30 -11.05
N GLY A 128 -3.36 10.03 -12.29
CA GLY A 128 -2.23 10.71 -12.93
C GLY A 128 -0.94 9.92 -12.97
N PHE A 129 -0.94 8.65 -12.55
CA PHE A 129 0.21 7.79 -12.75
C PHE A 129 0.36 7.47 -14.24
N VAL A 130 1.58 7.48 -14.72
CA VAL A 130 1.92 7.22 -16.12
C VAL A 130 2.69 5.91 -16.19
N ARG A 131 2.28 5.02 -17.11
CA ARG A 131 3.01 3.78 -17.34
C ARG A 131 4.40 4.10 -17.88
N LYS A 132 5.43 3.65 -17.16
CA LYS A 132 6.81 3.90 -17.51
C LYS A 132 7.32 2.82 -18.48
N PRO A 133 7.95 3.18 -19.62
CA PRO A 133 8.50 2.21 -20.56
C PRO A 133 9.85 1.68 -20.05
N THR A 134 9.82 0.87 -19.01
CA THR A 134 11.01 0.32 -18.38
C THR A 134 10.79 -1.16 -18.09
N ASN A 135 11.89 -1.90 -17.98
CA ASN A 135 11.83 -3.30 -17.63
C ASN A 135 12.01 -3.47 -16.13
N VAL A 136 11.23 -4.35 -15.54
CA VAL A 136 11.37 -4.76 -14.14
C VAL A 136 11.99 -6.15 -14.13
N TYR A 137 13.12 -6.30 -13.45
CA TYR A 137 13.81 -7.59 -13.31
C TYR A 137 13.70 -8.05 -11.88
N VAL A 138 13.46 -9.34 -11.69
CA VAL A 138 13.39 -9.97 -10.37
C VAL A 138 14.38 -11.12 -10.32
N TRP A 139 15.16 -11.18 -9.27
CA TRP A 139 16.01 -12.32 -8.96
C TRP A 139 15.51 -12.97 -7.67
N TRP A 140 15.25 -14.26 -7.72
CA TRP A 140 14.73 -14.99 -6.57
C TRP A 140 15.89 -15.68 -5.84
N PRO A 141 16.08 -15.41 -4.54
CA PRO A 141 17.08 -16.12 -3.75
C PRO A 141 16.73 -17.62 -3.66
N ARG A 142 17.74 -18.43 -3.56
CA ARG A 142 17.61 -19.88 -3.45
C ARG A 142 17.69 -20.35 -2.01
#